data_949e2c97484540c6646facc19d810778
#
_entry.id   949e2c97484540c6646facc19d810778
#
_cell.length_a   1.000
_cell.length_b   1.000
_cell.length_c   1.000
_cell.angle_alpha   90.00
_cell.angle_beta   90.00
_cell.angle_gamma   90.00
#
_symmetry.space_group_name_H-M   'P 1'
#
loop_
_entity.id
_entity.type
_entity.pdbx_description
1 polymer ?
#
loop_
_entity_poly.entity_id
_entity_poly.type
_entity_poly.pdbx_seq_one_letter_code
_entity_poly.pdbx_strand_id
1 'polypeptide(L)'
;MRILLLDNYDSFTWNLHHLLEPHAQVDVVLNDRITVEEAARYDRIVISPGPGLPSEAGITMELLEKLMPTHTMLGVCLGMQAIVEVCGGKLFNQDRVMHGVAVPCTLEEPRDPLFRSLPSPMDVGLYHSWAAEEVALPQSLRIAARSQGNVIMALRHVTNDVCGVQFHPESILTPLGPAIISNWINP
;
A
#
# COMPACT_ATOMS: atom_id res chain seq x y z
N MET A 1 5.92 19.36 4.73
CA MET A 1 5.74 17.91 4.89
C MET A 1 6.75 17.22 3.99
N ARG A 2 7.50 16.27 4.53
CA ARG A 2 8.45 15.43 3.80
C ARG A 2 7.97 13.99 3.80
N ILE A 3 7.94 13.37 2.64
CA ILE A 3 7.51 11.98 2.46
C ILE A 3 8.73 11.16 2.04
N LEU A 4 8.98 10.04 2.73
CA LEU A 4 9.86 8.98 2.24
C LEU A 4 9.05 8.09 1.29
N LEU A 5 9.48 7.93 0.07
CA LEU A 5 9.06 6.86 -0.82
C LEU A 5 10.14 5.79 -0.80
N LEU A 6 9.91 4.73 -0.01
CA LEU A 6 10.82 3.60 0.09
C LEU A 6 10.68 2.75 -1.17
N ASP A 7 11.72 2.71 -1.99
CA ASP A 7 11.75 2.01 -3.27
C ASP A 7 12.21 0.56 -3.09
N ASN A 8 11.30 -0.37 -3.35
CA ASN A 8 11.57 -1.81 -3.34
C ASN A 8 12.02 -2.33 -4.72
N TYR A 9 12.78 -1.53 -5.46
CA TYR A 9 13.28 -1.86 -6.80
C TYR A 9 12.18 -2.11 -7.83
N ASP A 10 11.12 -1.30 -7.75
CA ASP A 10 9.96 -1.40 -8.64
C ASP A 10 10.00 -0.36 -9.76
N SER A 11 9.64 -0.78 -10.97
CA SER A 11 9.62 0.10 -12.15
C SER A 11 8.53 1.18 -12.09
N PHE A 12 7.50 1.02 -11.25
CA PHE A 12 6.43 1.98 -11.05
C PHE A 12 6.68 2.98 -9.90
N THR A 13 7.79 2.86 -9.16
CA THR A 13 8.09 3.77 -8.04
C THR A 13 8.06 5.24 -8.47
N TRP A 14 8.61 5.56 -9.62
CA TRP A 14 8.62 6.93 -10.13
C TRP A 14 7.23 7.45 -10.53
N ASN A 15 6.30 6.57 -10.90
CA ASN A 15 4.90 6.95 -11.12
C ASN A 15 4.22 7.31 -9.79
N LEU A 16 4.53 6.58 -8.70
CA LEU A 16 4.09 6.99 -7.34
C LEU A 16 4.68 8.33 -6.93
N HIS A 17 5.96 8.56 -7.20
CA HIS A 17 6.60 9.85 -6.97
C HIS A 17 5.82 10.99 -7.65
N HIS A 18 5.48 10.84 -8.93
CA HIS A 18 4.72 11.85 -9.69
C HIS A 18 3.32 12.14 -9.11
N LEU A 19 2.70 11.16 -8.45
CA LEU A 19 1.43 11.38 -7.75
C LEU A 19 1.60 12.10 -6.41
N LEU A 20 2.74 11.97 -5.75
CA LEU A 20 3.03 12.52 -4.42
C LEU A 20 3.64 13.94 -4.49
N GLU A 21 4.51 14.20 -5.47
CA GLU A 21 5.29 15.44 -5.57
C GLU A 21 4.44 16.73 -5.66
N PRO A 22 3.20 16.75 -6.22
CA PRO A 22 2.38 17.96 -6.21
C PRO A 22 1.92 18.36 -4.79
N HIS A 23 2.03 17.47 -3.81
CA HIS A 23 1.50 17.65 -2.46
C HIS A 23 2.58 17.83 -1.39
N ALA A 24 3.80 17.34 -1.62
CA ALA A 24 4.85 17.31 -0.61
C ALA A 24 6.26 17.24 -1.24
N GLN A 25 7.28 17.50 -0.43
CA GLN A 25 8.65 17.11 -0.79
C GLN A 25 8.78 15.59 -0.63
N VAL A 26 9.17 14.90 -1.71
CA VAL A 26 9.29 13.44 -1.75
C VAL A 26 10.73 13.05 -2.00
N ASP A 27 11.30 12.26 -1.11
CA ASP A 27 12.62 11.65 -1.29
C ASP A 27 12.43 10.17 -1.62
N VAL A 28 12.90 9.73 -2.79
CA VAL A 28 12.89 8.33 -3.23
C VAL A 28 14.19 7.69 -2.80
N VAL A 29 14.12 6.66 -1.95
CA VAL A 29 15.31 5.99 -1.43
C VAL A 29 15.12 4.47 -1.51
N LEU A 30 16.12 3.78 -2.04
CA LEU A 30 16.13 2.32 -2.13
C LEU A 30 16.09 1.69 -0.72
N ASN A 31 15.40 0.57 -0.60
CA ASN A 31 15.14 -0.13 0.67
C ASN A 31 16.40 -0.68 1.37
N ASP A 32 17.55 -0.69 0.69
CA ASP A 32 18.86 -1.09 1.21
C ASP A 32 19.83 0.10 1.37
N ARG A 33 19.36 1.35 1.17
CA ARG A 33 20.16 2.58 1.18
C ARG A 33 19.75 3.59 2.24
N ILE A 34 18.94 3.17 3.18
CA ILE A 34 18.47 4.01 4.29
C ILE A 34 18.35 3.14 5.54
N THR A 35 18.59 3.73 6.71
CA THR A 35 18.34 3.08 7.99
C THR A 35 16.95 3.45 8.52
N VAL A 36 16.44 2.69 9.49
CA VAL A 36 15.16 3.00 10.14
C VAL A 36 15.22 4.33 10.88
N GLU A 37 16.37 4.66 11.49
CA GLU A 37 16.61 5.93 12.21
C GLU A 37 16.58 7.14 11.26
N GLU A 38 17.05 6.96 10.03
CA GLU A 38 16.95 7.99 8.98
C GLU A 38 15.52 8.12 8.46
N ALA A 39 14.83 6.98 8.23
CA ALA A 39 13.44 6.94 7.82
C ALA A 39 12.50 7.60 8.84
N ALA A 40 12.79 7.48 10.14
CA ALA A 40 12.04 8.10 11.23
C ALA A 40 12.04 9.65 11.22
N ARG A 41 12.85 10.29 10.36
CA ARG A 41 12.91 11.75 10.21
C ARG A 41 11.90 12.31 9.20
N TYR A 42 11.17 11.45 8.52
CA TYR A 42 10.12 11.83 7.56
C TYR A 42 8.77 11.96 8.27
N ASP A 43 7.93 12.85 7.78
CA ASP A 43 6.59 13.03 8.32
C ASP A 43 5.66 11.88 7.96
N ARG A 44 5.85 11.30 6.77
CA ARG A 44 5.08 10.17 6.25
C ARG A 44 5.95 9.23 5.43
N ILE A 45 5.53 7.98 5.32
CA ILE A 45 6.26 6.94 4.59
C ILE A 45 5.31 6.24 3.61
N VAL A 46 5.72 6.16 2.35
CA VAL A 46 5.10 5.32 1.33
C VAL A 46 6.04 4.16 1.04
N ILE A 47 5.52 2.94 1.11
CA ILE A 47 6.26 1.73 0.77
C ILE A 47 5.81 1.29 -0.62
N SER A 48 6.72 1.32 -1.58
CA SER A 48 6.43 1.04 -2.98
C SER A 48 6.06 -0.43 -3.23
N PRO A 49 5.49 -0.74 -4.39
CA PRO A 49 5.52 -2.10 -4.94
C PRO A 49 6.96 -2.63 -5.01
N GLY A 50 7.10 -3.91 -5.29
CA GLY A 50 8.39 -4.53 -5.50
C GLY A 50 8.26 -6.00 -5.90
N PRO A 51 9.34 -6.62 -6.40
CA PRO A 51 9.40 -8.04 -6.70
C PRO A 51 9.53 -8.89 -5.43
N GLY A 52 9.22 -10.17 -5.54
CA GLY A 52 9.44 -11.15 -4.48
C GLY A 52 8.45 -11.06 -3.32
N LEU A 53 8.93 -11.35 -2.12
CA LEU A 53 8.17 -11.34 -0.88
C LEU A 53 8.62 -10.18 0.03
N PRO A 54 7.76 -9.72 0.96
CA PRO A 54 8.12 -8.65 1.89
C PRO A 54 9.40 -8.91 2.70
N SER A 55 9.65 -10.15 3.08
CA SER A 55 10.86 -10.57 3.81
C SER A 55 12.17 -10.40 3.02
N GLU A 56 12.09 -10.23 1.70
CA GLU A 56 13.23 -10.01 0.79
C GLU A 56 13.43 -8.51 0.47
N ALA A 57 12.57 -7.64 0.99
CA ALA A 57 12.51 -6.22 0.65
C ALA A 57 13.35 -5.34 1.60
N GLY A 58 14.64 -5.65 1.76
CA GLY A 58 15.57 -4.83 2.54
C GLY A 58 15.06 -4.51 3.95
N ILE A 59 15.02 -3.22 4.33
CA ILE A 59 14.59 -2.80 5.67
C ILE A 59 13.06 -2.74 5.83
N THR A 60 12.27 -3.08 4.82
CA THR A 60 10.80 -2.84 4.80
C THR A 60 10.10 -3.42 6.02
N MET A 61 10.40 -4.66 6.40
CA MET A 61 9.79 -5.31 7.56
C MET A 61 10.19 -4.63 8.86
N GLU A 62 11.48 -4.40 9.07
CA GLU A 62 12.00 -3.72 10.27
C GLU A 62 11.48 -2.28 10.40
N LEU A 63 11.38 -1.56 9.28
CA LEU A 63 10.83 -0.21 9.22
C LEU A 63 9.36 -0.20 9.69
N LEU A 64 8.55 -1.13 9.19
CA LEU A 64 7.15 -1.26 9.61
C LEU A 64 7.05 -1.61 11.10
N GLU A 65 7.78 -2.61 11.59
CA GLU A 65 7.76 -3.01 12.99
C GLU A 65 8.07 -1.85 13.95
N LYS A 66 9.07 -1.02 13.60
CA LYS A 66 9.52 0.07 14.46
C LYS A 66 8.72 1.36 14.32
N LEU A 67 8.30 1.72 13.11
CA LEU A 67 7.74 3.04 12.83
C LEU A 67 6.21 3.06 12.67
N MET A 68 5.54 1.93 12.44
CA MET A 68 4.08 1.86 12.33
C MET A 68 3.32 2.51 13.51
N PRO A 69 3.80 2.42 14.79
CA PRO A 69 3.10 3.04 15.91
C PRO A 69 3.13 4.58 15.92
N THR A 70 4.02 5.20 15.16
CA THR A 70 4.31 6.64 15.27
C THR A 70 4.22 7.41 13.95
N HIS A 71 4.15 6.72 12.81
CA HIS A 71 4.17 7.33 11.50
C HIS A 71 2.90 7.02 10.68
N THR A 72 2.47 7.99 9.90
CA THR A 72 1.48 7.78 8.84
C THR A 72 2.10 7.02 7.68
N MET A 73 1.54 5.87 7.31
CA MET A 73 2.11 5.01 6.27
C MET A 73 1.08 4.54 5.25
N LEU A 74 1.53 4.45 3.99
CA LEU A 74 0.80 3.80 2.90
C LEU A 74 1.66 2.70 2.29
N GLY A 75 1.17 1.46 2.30
CA GLY A 75 1.77 0.35 1.58
C GLY A 75 1.08 0.10 0.24
N VAL A 76 1.84 0.01 -0.85
CA VAL A 76 1.33 -0.29 -2.19
C VAL A 76 1.81 -1.67 -2.62
N CYS A 77 0.89 -2.55 -3.00
CA CYS A 77 1.14 -3.92 -3.46
C CYS A 77 2.01 -4.70 -2.45
N LEU A 78 3.30 -4.90 -2.70
CA LEU A 78 4.25 -5.49 -1.75
C LEU A 78 4.24 -4.77 -0.41
N GLY A 79 4.12 -3.44 -0.40
CA GLY A 79 4.03 -2.64 0.84
C GLY A 79 2.79 -2.98 1.67
N MET A 80 1.62 -3.23 1.05
CA MET A 80 0.44 -3.73 1.76
C MET A 80 0.67 -5.14 2.31
N GLN A 81 1.29 -6.00 1.53
CA GLN A 81 1.62 -7.37 1.93
C GLN A 81 2.56 -7.37 3.15
N ALA A 82 3.54 -6.47 3.17
CA ALA A 82 4.43 -6.28 4.32
C ALA A 82 3.67 -5.85 5.58
N ILE A 83 2.71 -4.94 5.46
CA ILE A 83 1.83 -4.56 6.58
C ILE A 83 1.07 -5.77 7.13
N VAL A 84 0.53 -6.62 6.25
CA VAL A 84 -0.19 -7.84 6.66
C VAL A 84 0.72 -8.76 7.47
N GLU A 85 1.92 -9.07 6.98
CA GLU A 85 2.86 -9.97 7.65
C GLU A 85 3.38 -9.40 8.98
N VAL A 86 3.73 -8.11 9.04
CA VAL A 86 4.17 -7.47 10.30
C VAL A 86 3.07 -7.48 11.35
N CYS A 87 1.81 -7.38 10.94
CA CYS A 87 0.67 -7.51 11.86
C CYS A 87 0.36 -8.96 12.26
N GLY A 88 1.10 -9.96 11.75
CA GLY A 88 0.92 -11.38 12.06
C GLY A 88 -0.05 -12.11 11.13
N GLY A 89 -0.47 -11.49 10.04
CA GLY A 89 -1.25 -12.12 8.98
C GLY A 89 -0.41 -12.99 8.06
N LYS A 90 -1.06 -13.57 7.05
CA LYS A 90 -0.41 -14.44 6.05
C LYS A 90 -0.77 -14.01 4.64
N LEU A 91 0.10 -14.38 3.72
CA LEU A 91 -0.11 -14.23 2.28
C LEU A 91 -0.35 -15.60 1.66
N PHE A 92 -1.11 -15.64 0.57
CA PHE A 92 -1.25 -16.80 -0.28
C PHE A 92 -0.91 -16.47 -1.73
N ASN A 93 -0.39 -17.45 -2.46
CA ASN A 93 -0.15 -17.30 -3.89
C ASN A 93 -1.43 -17.65 -4.65
N GLN A 94 -1.88 -16.75 -5.50
CA GLN A 94 -3.08 -16.97 -6.31
C GLN A 94 -2.76 -17.95 -7.45
N ASP A 95 -3.72 -18.83 -7.78
CA ASP A 95 -3.60 -19.79 -8.90
C ASP A 95 -3.38 -19.08 -10.24
N ARG A 96 -3.88 -17.83 -10.37
CA ARG A 96 -3.73 -16.99 -11.55
C ARG A 96 -3.02 -15.70 -11.22
N VAL A 97 -1.90 -15.46 -11.89
CA VAL A 97 -1.19 -14.18 -11.83
C VAL A 97 -2.04 -13.08 -12.47
N MET A 98 -2.30 -12.03 -11.71
CA MET A 98 -3.00 -10.84 -12.17
C MET A 98 -1.95 -9.78 -12.52
N HIS A 99 -1.65 -9.62 -13.81
CA HIS A 99 -0.62 -8.68 -14.27
C HIS A 99 -1.10 -7.85 -15.45
N GLY A 100 -1.17 -6.52 -15.27
CA GLY A 100 -1.60 -5.59 -16.31
C GLY A 100 -3.10 -5.71 -16.63
N VAL A 101 -3.93 -6.01 -15.63
CA VAL A 101 -5.38 -6.13 -15.76
C VAL A 101 -6.11 -5.14 -14.86
N ALA A 102 -7.17 -4.54 -15.40
CA ALA A 102 -8.11 -3.74 -14.62
C ALA A 102 -9.24 -4.62 -14.10
N VAL A 103 -9.58 -4.48 -12.81
CA VAL A 103 -10.70 -5.20 -12.20
C VAL A 103 -11.56 -4.25 -11.37
N PRO A 104 -12.89 -4.50 -11.29
CA PRO A 104 -13.75 -3.77 -10.38
C PRO A 104 -13.38 -4.07 -8.92
N CYS A 105 -13.27 -3.01 -8.13
CA CYS A 105 -12.99 -3.04 -6.71
C CYS A 105 -14.15 -2.42 -5.95
N THR A 106 -14.78 -3.19 -5.06
CA THR A 106 -15.88 -2.75 -4.20
C THR A 106 -15.34 -2.25 -2.88
N LEU A 107 -15.80 -1.08 -2.46
CA LEU A 107 -15.40 -0.46 -1.19
C LEU A 107 -16.27 -0.98 -0.05
N GLU A 108 -15.65 -1.29 1.09
CA GLU A 108 -16.34 -1.74 2.30
C GLU A 108 -16.93 -0.55 3.09
N GLU A 109 -18.00 -0.83 3.86
CA GLU A 109 -18.58 0.16 4.76
C GLU A 109 -18.31 -0.25 6.24
N PRO A 110 -18.07 0.71 7.15
CA PRO A 110 -18.00 2.16 6.91
C PRO A 110 -16.82 2.52 6.01
N ARG A 111 -17.03 3.49 5.11
CA ARG A 111 -16.05 3.87 4.11
C ARG A 111 -14.74 4.35 4.73
N ASP A 112 -13.62 3.82 4.23
CA ASP A 112 -12.30 4.26 4.66
C ASP A 112 -12.00 5.69 4.14
N PRO A 113 -11.35 6.56 4.94
CA PRO A 113 -10.95 7.89 4.51
C PRO A 113 -10.14 7.90 3.20
N LEU A 114 -9.35 6.85 2.94
CA LEU A 114 -8.60 6.68 1.68
C LEU A 114 -9.52 6.75 0.43
N PHE A 115 -10.78 6.33 0.57
CA PHE A 115 -11.76 6.27 -0.51
C PHE A 115 -12.88 7.31 -0.37
N ARG A 116 -12.65 8.39 0.41
CA ARG A 116 -13.63 9.45 0.59
C ARG A 116 -14.06 10.04 -0.75
N SER A 117 -15.37 10.13 -0.96
CA SER A 117 -16.03 10.66 -2.16
C SER A 117 -15.76 9.90 -3.46
N LEU A 118 -15.17 8.69 -3.40
CA LEU A 118 -14.98 7.86 -4.57
C LEU A 118 -16.17 6.93 -4.82
N PRO A 119 -16.46 6.59 -6.09
CA PRO A 119 -17.52 5.64 -6.44
C PRO A 119 -17.16 4.21 -5.99
N SER A 120 -18.19 3.39 -5.80
CA SER A 120 -18.06 1.95 -5.58
C SER A 120 -19.07 1.22 -6.47
N PRO A 121 -18.66 0.28 -7.32
CA PRO A 121 -17.26 -0.13 -7.55
C PRO A 121 -16.44 0.91 -8.33
N MET A 122 -15.10 0.75 -8.29
CA MET A 122 -14.14 1.48 -9.13
C MET A 122 -13.12 0.53 -9.76
N ASP A 123 -12.59 0.87 -10.92
CA ASP A 123 -11.56 0.05 -11.58
C ASP A 123 -10.19 0.29 -10.95
N VAL A 124 -9.45 -0.81 -10.73
CA VAL A 124 -8.08 -0.80 -10.19
C VAL A 124 -7.16 -1.72 -10.99
N GLY A 125 -5.93 -1.28 -11.20
CA GLY A 125 -4.91 -2.04 -11.93
C GLY A 125 -4.15 -3.01 -11.02
N LEU A 126 -4.06 -4.28 -11.44
CA LEU A 126 -3.40 -5.35 -10.70
C LEU A 126 -2.15 -5.84 -11.41
N TYR A 127 -1.10 -6.14 -10.61
CA TYR A 127 0.22 -6.61 -11.06
C TYR A 127 0.83 -7.62 -10.08
N HIS A 128 0.01 -8.44 -9.42
CA HIS A 128 0.46 -9.31 -8.33
C HIS A 128 0.02 -10.77 -8.49
N SER A 129 0.75 -11.68 -7.84
CA SER A 129 0.39 -13.09 -7.65
C SER A 129 0.12 -13.41 -6.17
N TRP A 130 0.74 -12.69 -5.24
CA TRP A 130 0.50 -12.84 -3.81
C TRP A 130 -0.59 -11.89 -3.33
N ALA A 131 -1.39 -12.34 -2.36
CA ALA A 131 -2.45 -11.57 -1.74
C ALA A 131 -2.61 -11.93 -0.26
N ALA A 132 -3.25 -11.04 0.51
CA ALA A 132 -3.55 -11.29 1.92
C ALA A 132 -4.57 -12.41 2.08
N GLU A 133 -4.28 -13.36 2.97
CA GLU A 133 -5.17 -14.48 3.32
C GLU A 133 -6.20 -14.02 4.35
N GLU A 134 -7.48 -13.99 3.97
CA GLU A 134 -8.53 -13.43 4.82
C GLU A 134 -8.70 -14.20 6.14
N VAL A 135 -8.67 -15.54 6.09
CA VAL A 135 -8.85 -16.39 7.29
C VAL A 135 -7.70 -16.22 8.30
N ALA A 136 -6.57 -15.69 7.87
CA ALA A 136 -5.40 -15.39 8.70
C ALA A 136 -5.23 -13.89 8.96
N LEU A 137 -6.21 -13.05 8.59
CA LEU A 137 -6.10 -11.60 8.79
C LEU A 137 -6.26 -11.28 10.29
N PRO A 138 -5.28 -10.57 10.91
CA PRO A 138 -5.34 -10.24 12.32
C PRO A 138 -6.40 -9.17 12.60
N GLN A 139 -6.96 -9.18 13.82
CA GLN A 139 -7.99 -8.21 14.24
C GLN A 139 -7.48 -6.74 14.26
N SER A 140 -6.17 -6.53 14.23
CA SER A 140 -5.56 -5.21 14.10
C SER A 140 -5.73 -4.59 12.71
N LEU A 141 -6.17 -5.38 11.72
CA LEU A 141 -6.38 -4.93 10.35
C LEU A 141 -7.86 -5.03 9.96
N ARG A 142 -8.40 -3.94 9.44
CA ARG A 142 -9.76 -3.85 8.87
C ARG A 142 -9.68 -3.82 7.36
N ILE A 143 -10.48 -4.63 6.70
CA ILE A 143 -10.60 -4.62 5.24
C ILE A 143 -11.36 -3.34 4.84
N ALA A 144 -10.85 -2.66 3.81
CA ALA A 144 -11.43 -1.42 3.29
C ALA A 144 -11.95 -1.56 1.85
N ALA A 145 -11.46 -2.57 1.10
CA ALA A 145 -11.93 -2.84 -0.26
C ALA A 145 -11.64 -4.28 -0.69
N ARG A 146 -12.45 -4.79 -1.63
CA ARG A 146 -12.33 -6.14 -2.22
C ARG A 146 -12.51 -6.12 -3.73
N SER A 147 -11.86 -7.06 -4.43
CA SER A 147 -12.18 -7.35 -5.83
C SER A 147 -13.46 -8.20 -5.94
N GLN A 148 -13.98 -8.34 -7.18
CA GLN A 148 -15.10 -9.25 -7.46
C GLN A 148 -14.79 -10.72 -7.08
N GLY A 149 -13.52 -11.12 -7.12
CA GLY A 149 -13.04 -12.42 -6.67
C GLY A 149 -12.87 -12.56 -5.15
N ASN A 150 -13.37 -11.59 -4.39
CA ASN A 150 -13.26 -11.52 -2.92
C ASN A 150 -11.82 -11.43 -2.38
N VAL A 151 -10.85 -11.05 -3.22
CA VAL A 151 -9.48 -10.79 -2.79
C VAL A 151 -9.42 -9.42 -2.09
N ILE A 152 -8.71 -9.34 -0.97
CA ILE A 152 -8.51 -8.09 -0.23
C ILE A 152 -7.70 -7.11 -1.09
N MET A 153 -8.31 -5.96 -1.41
CA MET A 153 -7.71 -4.91 -2.25
C MET A 153 -7.23 -3.70 -1.45
N ALA A 154 -7.75 -3.49 -0.26
CA ALA A 154 -7.26 -2.46 0.65
C ALA A 154 -7.55 -2.83 2.10
N LEU A 155 -6.69 -2.35 2.98
CA LEU A 155 -6.82 -2.51 4.43
C LEU A 155 -6.33 -1.27 5.19
N ARG A 156 -6.76 -1.16 6.46
CA ARG A 156 -6.29 -0.15 7.39
C ARG A 156 -6.04 -0.78 8.75
N HIS A 157 -4.97 -0.35 9.42
CA HIS A 157 -4.72 -0.68 10.81
C HIS A 157 -5.74 0.05 11.71
N VAL A 158 -6.30 -0.66 12.70
CA VAL A 158 -7.42 -0.15 13.51
C VAL A 158 -7.04 0.97 14.49
N THR A 159 -5.77 1.06 14.89
CA THR A 159 -5.28 2.06 15.85
C THR A 159 -4.17 2.95 15.31
N ASN A 160 -3.29 2.44 14.43
CA ASN A 160 -2.19 3.19 13.84
C ASN A 160 -2.64 3.83 12.51
N ASP A 161 -2.08 4.98 12.16
CA ASP A 161 -2.39 5.64 10.88
C ASP A 161 -1.63 4.98 9.73
N VAL A 162 -1.97 3.72 9.50
CA VAL A 162 -1.35 2.85 8.50
C VAL A 162 -2.43 2.21 7.65
N CYS A 163 -2.29 2.31 6.35
CA CYS A 163 -3.17 1.67 5.38
C CYS A 163 -2.38 1.07 4.23
N GLY A 164 -3.01 0.19 3.47
CA GLY A 164 -2.39 -0.42 2.30
C GLY A 164 -3.40 -0.71 1.21
N VAL A 165 -2.93 -0.71 -0.03
CA VAL A 165 -3.67 -1.10 -1.23
C VAL A 165 -2.91 -2.20 -1.97
N GLN A 166 -3.63 -3.24 -2.43
CA GLN A 166 -3.04 -4.34 -3.21
C GLN A 166 -2.86 -3.96 -4.67
N PHE A 167 -3.68 -3.05 -5.14
CA PHE A 167 -3.62 -2.51 -6.50
C PHE A 167 -2.60 -1.36 -6.61
N HIS A 168 -2.36 -0.91 -7.84
CA HIS A 168 -1.40 0.13 -8.16
C HIS A 168 -2.12 1.47 -8.44
N PRO A 169 -2.18 2.41 -7.48
CA PRO A 169 -2.82 3.72 -7.69
C PRO A 169 -2.09 4.57 -8.74
N GLU A 170 -0.81 4.28 -8.99
CA GLU A 170 0.04 4.95 -9.96
C GLU A 170 -0.13 4.43 -11.39
N SER A 171 -0.86 3.33 -11.55
CA SER A 171 -1.11 2.74 -12.87
C SER A 171 -2.21 3.49 -13.62
N ILE A 172 -2.06 3.58 -14.95
CA ILE A 172 -3.11 4.08 -15.85
C ILE A 172 -4.40 3.23 -15.74
N LEU A 173 -4.29 1.99 -15.28
CA LEU A 173 -5.44 1.09 -15.06
C LEU A 173 -6.20 1.40 -13.76
N THR A 174 -5.74 2.39 -12.97
CA THR A 174 -6.42 2.91 -11.79
C THR A 174 -6.76 4.39 -12.02
N PRO A 175 -7.82 4.72 -12.75
CA PRO A 175 -8.11 6.10 -13.13
C PRO A 175 -8.31 7.06 -11.94
N LEU A 176 -8.75 6.52 -10.80
CA LEU A 176 -8.96 7.28 -9.56
C LEU A 176 -7.74 7.28 -8.62
N GLY A 177 -6.61 6.76 -9.06
CA GLY A 177 -5.37 6.71 -8.27
C GLY A 177 -4.91 8.06 -7.73
N PRO A 178 -4.89 9.14 -8.53
CA PRO A 178 -4.56 10.48 -8.01
C PRO A 178 -5.47 10.94 -6.87
N ALA A 179 -6.76 10.63 -6.92
CA ALA A 179 -7.70 10.99 -5.86
C ALA A 179 -7.46 10.16 -4.59
N ILE A 180 -7.11 8.88 -4.72
CA ILE A 180 -6.74 8.00 -3.59
C ILE A 180 -5.51 8.57 -2.87
N ILE A 181 -4.45 8.92 -3.61
CA ILE A 181 -3.24 9.52 -3.05
C ILE A 181 -3.54 10.87 -2.41
N SER A 182 -4.35 11.73 -3.05
CA SER A 182 -4.78 13.00 -2.46
C SER A 182 -5.54 12.81 -1.14
N ASN A 183 -6.44 11.82 -1.05
CA ASN A 183 -7.16 11.49 0.17
C ASN A 183 -6.23 10.99 1.29
N TRP A 184 -5.18 10.22 0.96
CA TRP A 184 -4.20 9.78 1.94
C TRP A 184 -3.36 10.95 2.49
N ILE A 185 -3.03 11.92 1.64
CA ILE A 185 -2.24 13.08 2.04
C ILE A 185 -3.09 14.09 2.85
N ASN A 186 -4.37 14.23 2.52
CA ASN A 186 -5.31 15.18 3.13
C ASN A 186 -6.51 14.41 3.72
N PRO A 187 -6.36 13.68 4.84
CA PRO A 187 -7.38 12.82 5.43
C PRO A 187 -8.60 13.57 5.94
#